data_316b50b8cfc09595f6c9fa5a3e1d8fbe
#
_entry.id   316b50b8cfc09595f6c9fa5a3e1d8fbe
#
_cell.length_a   1.000
_cell.length_b   1.000
_cell.length_c   1.000
_cell.angle_alpha   90.00
_cell.angle_beta   90.00
_cell.angle_gamma   90.00
#
_symmetry.space_group_name_H-M   'P 1'
#
loop_
_entity.id
_entity.type
_entity.pdbx_description
1 polymer ?
#
loop_
_entity_poly.entity_id
_entity_poly.type
_entity_poly.pdbx_seq_one_letter_code
_entity_poly.pdbx_strand_id
1 'polypeptide(L)'
;GGYPEVVLNFITNKRFSDAYKKNESLIFDIKGDPSKRKDDKNNPLYTSYEISRIQNAFDLVASFSLNDNKRFVISKINGGNGIQKNDAINYLMNSNVVFKAYNVTVPSLPLKISMISSQFKLFYCDIGMMTTTCGFETIKAIMKDQLGINKGYLYESIVAESLYKANIPLYYFEKNSGLEIDLVISYNCFATLIEVKAKNGNTKSSKTVLSHPEHYGITKLIKFGDYNIGYENNILTLPYYLAFALGKDYENI
;
A
#
# COMPACT_ATOMS: atom_id res chain seq x y z
N GLY A 1 -4.52 5.54 12.01
CA GLY A 1 -4.66 4.13 11.70
C GLY A 1 -5.99 3.55 12.14
N GLY A 2 -6.31 2.37 11.64
CA GLY A 2 -7.55 1.66 11.90
C GLY A 2 -7.44 0.57 12.98
N TYR A 3 -6.30 0.42 13.63
CA TYR A 3 -6.17 -0.54 14.73
C TYR A 3 -7.18 -0.24 15.84
N PRO A 4 -7.97 -1.23 16.29
CA PRO A 4 -9.04 -1.02 17.26
C PRO A 4 -8.60 -0.32 18.54
N GLU A 5 -7.42 -0.67 19.07
CA GLU A 5 -6.87 -0.05 20.27
C GLU A 5 -6.49 1.43 20.05
N VAL A 6 -5.99 1.79 18.88
CA VAL A 6 -5.64 3.18 18.53
C VAL A 6 -6.90 4.01 18.38
N VAL A 7 -7.91 3.46 17.71
CA VAL A 7 -9.22 4.11 17.51
C VAL A 7 -9.90 4.29 18.86
N LEU A 8 -9.94 3.26 19.69
CA LEU A 8 -10.53 3.33 21.04
C LEU A 8 -9.84 4.39 21.89
N ASN A 9 -8.49 4.41 21.88
CA ASN A 9 -7.70 5.40 22.62
C ASN A 9 -8.06 6.83 22.17
N PHE A 10 -8.18 7.07 20.84
CA PHE A 10 -8.58 8.36 20.32
C PHE A 10 -10.02 8.74 20.69
N ILE A 11 -10.97 7.80 20.59
CA ILE A 11 -12.37 8.05 20.93
C ILE A 11 -12.50 8.44 22.42
N THR A 12 -11.76 7.76 23.27
CA THR A 12 -11.78 7.98 24.73
C THR A 12 -11.13 9.31 25.12
N ASN A 13 -9.93 9.58 24.61
CA ASN A 13 -9.10 10.69 25.07
C ASN A 13 -9.26 11.95 24.20
N LYS A 14 -9.77 11.83 22.98
CA LYS A 14 -9.89 12.90 21.98
C LYS A 14 -8.58 13.63 21.67
N ARG A 15 -7.43 12.93 21.83
CA ARG A 15 -6.08 13.48 21.63
C ARG A 15 -5.33 12.66 20.59
N PHE A 16 -4.91 13.29 19.51
CA PHE A 16 -4.06 12.66 18.49
C PHE A 16 -2.70 12.20 19.04
N SER A 17 -2.14 12.94 20.01
CA SER A 17 -0.88 12.56 20.66
C SER A 17 -0.96 11.20 21.37
N ASP A 18 -2.10 10.89 21.99
CA ASP A 18 -2.29 9.63 22.71
C ASP A 18 -2.49 8.48 21.73
N ALA A 19 -3.26 8.70 20.67
CA ALA A 19 -3.40 7.75 19.57
C ALA A 19 -2.05 7.47 18.88
N TYR A 20 -1.24 8.50 18.67
CA TYR A 20 0.12 8.36 18.14
C TYR A 20 1.00 7.49 19.03
N LYS A 21 1.09 7.80 20.33
CA LYS A 21 1.86 6.99 21.29
C LYS A 21 1.38 5.54 21.35
N LYS A 22 0.06 5.31 21.28
CA LYS A 22 -0.47 3.96 21.25
C LYS A 22 -0.02 3.21 19.99
N ASN A 23 0.01 3.90 18.86
CA ASN A 23 0.48 3.30 17.61
C ASN A 23 1.99 3.06 17.61
N GLU A 24 2.80 3.95 18.22
CA GLU A 24 4.23 3.72 18.48
C GLU A 24 4.45 2.44 19.30
N SER A 25 3.66 2.25 20.36
CA SER A 25 3.74 1.03 21.19
C SER A 25 3.41 -0.22 20.37
N LEU A 26 2.39 -0.19 19.52
CA LEU A 26 2.05 -1.31 18.62
C LEU A 26 3.19 -1.61 17.62
N ILE A 27 3.80 -0.58 17.03
CA ILE A 27 4.95 -0.75 16.13
C ILE A 27 6.12 -1.39 16.88
N PHE A 28 6.39 -0.94 18.11
CA PHE A 28 7.44 -1.53 18.96
C PHE A 28 7.16 -3.01 19.21
N ASP A 29 5.93 -3.37 19.56
CA ASP A 29 5.53 -4.76 19.80
C ASP A 29 5.64 -5.61 18.55
N ILE A 30 5.18 -5.12 17.38
CA ILE A 30 5.29 -5.79 16.09
C ILE A 30 6.76 -6.05 15.72
N LYS A 31 7.62 -5.06 15.87
CA LYS A 31 9.06 -5.19 15.60
C LYS A 31 9.76 -6.11 16.61
N GLY A 32 9.24 -6.23 17.83
CA GLY A 32 9.73 -7.14 18.86
C GLY A 32 9.19 -8.56 18.78
N ASP A 33 8.07 -8.79 18.09
CA ASP A 33 7.40 -10.10 18.03
C ASP A 33 8.31 -11.25 17.55
N PRO A 34 9.17 -11.10 16.51
CA PRO A 34 10.06 -12.18 16.10
C PRO A 34 10.97 -12.69 17.21
N SER A 35 11.40 -11.83 18.14
CA SER A 35 12.26 -12.20 19.26
C SER A 35 11.55 -13.03 20.33
N LYS A 36 10.22 -12.97 20.38
CA LYS A 36 9.39 -13.66 21.35
C LYS A 36 8.96 -15.06 20.86
N ARG A 37 9.09 -15.33 19.56
CA ARG A 37 8.66 -16.60 18.96
C ARG A 37 9.64 -17.72 19.24
N LYS A 38 9.11 -18.87 19.66
CA LYS A 38 9.88 -20.05 20.05
C LYS A 38 9.28 -21.31 19.43
N ASP A 39 10.13 -22.32 19.27
CA ASP A 39 9.71 -23.68 18.87
C ASP A 39 9.10 -24.44 20.08
N ASP A 40 8.64 -25.66 19.81
CA ASP A 40 8.07 -26.56 20.84
C ASP A 40 9.07 -26.93 21.95
N LYS A 41 10.36 -26.74 21.69
CA LYS A 41 11.46 -26.98 22.64
C LYS A 41 11.90 -25.69 23.37
N ASN A 42 11.14 -24.61 23.20
CA ASN A 42 11.42 -23.29 23.80
C ASN A 42 12.68 -22.59 23.24
N ASN A 43 13.23 -23.01 22.09
CA ASN A 43 14.34 -22.33 21.44
C ASN A 43 13.82 -21.15 20.58
N PRO A 44 14.57 -20.05 20.44
CA PRO A 44 14.22 -18.95 19.56
C PRO A 44 14.03 -19.43 18.11
N LEU A 45 12.91 -19.05 17.47
CA LEU A 45 12.66 -19.36 16.06
C LEU A 45 13.51 -18.53 15.09
N TYR A 46 13.97 -17.37 15.52
CA TYR A 46 14.71 -16.42 14.70
C TYR A 46 16.01 -16.02 15.38
N THR A 47 17.08 -15.98 14.60
CA THR A 47 18.38 -15.45 15.02
C THR A 47 18.34 -13.91 15.12
N SER A 48 19.29 -13.32 15.83
CA SER A 48 19.41 -11.84 15.92
C SER A 48 19.55 -11.18 14.54
N TYR A 49 20.21 -11.85 13.58
CA TYR A 49 20.34 -11.34 12.21
C TYR A 49 19.02 -11.36 11.45
N GLU A 50 18.20 -12.39 11.62
CA GLU A 50 16.87 -12.47 11.00
C GLU A 50 15.93 -11.43 11.59
N ILE A 51 15.94 -11.28 12.91
CA ILE A 51 15.16 -10.23 13.60
C ILE A 51 15.55 -8.85 13.05
N SER A 52 16.86 -8.56 12.97
CA SER A 52 17.35 -7.28 12.44
C SER A 52 16.91 -7.04 10.99
N ARG A 53 16.93 -8.09 10.14
CA ARG A 53 16.43 -7.97 8.75
C ARG A 53 14.93 -7.70 8.68
N ILE A 54 14.13 -8.36 9.52
CA ILE A 54 12.68 -8.12 9.60
C ILE A 54 12.38 -6.69 10.01
N GLN A 55 13.06 -6.18 11.03
CA GLN A 55 12.93 -4.80 11.51
C GLN A 55 13.34 -3.78 10.44
N ASN A 56 14.46 -4.03 9.76
CA ASN A 56 14.93 -3.18 8.67
C ASN A 56 13.97 -3.21 7.47
N ALA A 57 13.45 -4.39 7.10
CA ALA A 57 12.43 -4.50 6.05
C ALA A 57 11.17 -3.70 6.39
N PHE A 58 10.72 -3.75 7.66
CA PHE A 58 9.61 -2.93 8.13
C PHE A 58 9.88 -1.43 7.91
N ASP A 59 11.01 -0.90 8.38
CA ASP A 59 11.32 0.54 8.28
C ASP A 59 11.48 1.00 6.81
N LEU A 60 11.99 0.14 5.95
CA LEU A 60 12.16 0.44 4.53
C LEU A 60 10.81 0.62 3.80
N VAL A 61 9.71 0.02 4.25
CA VAL A 61 8.39 0.21 3.63
C VAL A 61 8.03 1.71 3.61
N ALA A 62 8.11 2.41 4.74
CA ALA A 62 7.86 3.85 4.80
C ALA A 62 8.84 4.64 3.93
N SER A 63 10.12 4.27 3.96
CA SER A 63 11.17 4.96 3.20
C SER A 63 10.94 4.91 1.68
N PHE A 64 10.61 3.72 1.13
CA PHE A 64 10.30 3.60 -0.31
C PHE A 64 9.01 4.29 -0.69
N SER A 65 8.07 4.31 0.22
CA SER A 65 6.77 4.92 0.04
C SER A 65 6.82 6.42 -0.16
N LEU A 66 7.75 7.08 0.51
CA LEU A 66 7.92 8.54 0.46
C LEU A 66 8.80 8.98 -0.72
N ASN A 67 9.49 8.05 -1.38
CA ASN A 67 10.32 8.35 -2.54
C ASN A 67 9.50 8.37 -3.85
N ASP A 68 10.00 9.07 -4.85
CA ASP A 68 9.38 9.11 -6.18
C ASP A 68 9.30 7.71 -6.83
N ASN A 69 10.31 6.87 -6.60
CA ASN A 69 10.29 5.47 -7.02
C ASN A 69 9.70 4.59 -5.91
N LYS A 70 8.41 4.30 -6.02
CA LYS A 70 7.63 3.52 -5.04
C LYS A 70 7.88 2.01 -5.10
N ARG A 71 8.65 1.53 -6.08
CA ARG A 71 9.00 0.12 -6.21
C ARG A 71 9.94 -0.30 -5.07
N PHE A 72 9.56 -1.36 -4.36
CA PHE A 72 10.38 -1.88 -3.26
C PHE A 72 11.63 -2.58 -3.78
N VAL A 73 12.80 -2.18 -3.30
CA VAL A 73 14.10 -2.72 -3.73
C VAL A 73 14.64 -3.65 -2.64
N ILE A 74 14.47 -4.95 -2.83
CA ILE A 74 14.86 -6.00 -1.85
C ILE A 74 16.35 -5.89 -1.47
N SER A 75 17.24 -5.51 -2.39
CA SER A 75 18.66 -5.37 -2.11
C SER A 75 18.99 -4.33 -1.03
N LYS A 76 18.09 -3.39 -0.77
CA LYS A 76 18.25 -2.39 0.30
C LYS A 76 18.04 -2.93 1.72
N ILE A 77 17.45 -4.12 1.87
CA ILE A 77 17.40 -4.78 3.17
C ILE A 77 18.83 -5.14 3.58
N ASN A 78 19.21 -4.78 4.79
CA ASN A 78 20.55 -4.99 5.31
C ASN A 78 20.86 -6.48 5.57
N GLY A 79 22.06 -6.91 5.20
CA GLY A 79 22.56 -8.27 5.46
C GLY A 79 21.82 -9.37 4.68
N GLY A 80 22.46 -10.54 4.61
CA GLY A 80 21.89 -11.73 4.01
C GLY A 80 21.84 -11.73 2.47
N ASN A 81 21.50 -12.89 1.92
CA ASN A 81 21.27 -13.09 0.48
C ASN A 81 19.81 -12.78 0.10
N GLY A 82 19.48 -12.90 -1.19
CA GLY A 82 18.15 -12.61 -1.70
C GLY A 82 17.02 -13.44 -1.08
N ILE A 83 17.27 -14.72 -0.77
CA ILE A 83 16.31 -15.61 -0.12
C ILE A 83 16.01 -15.10 1.28
N GLN A 84 17.02 -14.89 2.09
CA GLN A 84 16.88 -14.40 3.47
C GLN A 84 16.20 -13.02 3.57
N LYS A 85 16.39 -12.15 2.58
CA LYS A 85 15.70 -10.86 2.48
C LYS A 85 14.22 -11.02 2.13
N ASN A 86 13.90 -11.96 1.24
CA ASN A 86 12.51 -12.32 0.94
C ASN A 86 11.82 -12.94 2.17
N ASP A 87 12.51 -13.76 2.96
CA ASP A 87 11.96 -14.34 4.18
C ASP A 87 11.57 -13.28 5.20
N ALA A 88 12.35 -12.20 5.31
CA ALA A 88 11.99 -11.06 6.15
C ALA A 88 10.69 -10.37 5.68
N ILE A 89 10.51 -10.22 4.37
CA ILE A 89 9.28 -9.68 3.80
C ILE A 89 8.11 -10.65 4.01
N ASN A 90 8.32 -11.95 3.78
CA ASN A 90 7.31 -12.98 3.97
C ASN A 90 6.85 -13.05 5.44
N TYR A 91 7.77 -12.87 6.39
CA TYR A 91 7.39 -12.75 7.81
C TYR A 91 6.38 -11.62 8.03
N LEU A 92 6.68 -10.42 7.53
CA LEU A 92 5.80 -9.26 7.67
C LEU A 92 4.45 -9.47 6.96
N MET A 93 4.43 -10.12 5.82
CA MET A 93 3.19 -10.47 5.10
C MET A 93 2.36 -11.50 5.88
N ASN A 94 2.97 -12.58 6.34
CA ASN A 94 2.29 -13.64 7.10
C ASN A 94 1.77 -13.15 8.47
N SER A 95 2.39 -12.10 8.99
CA SER A 95 1.94 -11.40 10.22
C SER A 95 0.91 -10.30 9.94
N ASN A 96 0.41 -10.17 8.70
CA ASN A 96 -0.54 -9.12 8.27
C ASN A 96 -0.06 -7.69 8.59
N VAL A 97 1.23 -7.46 8.52
CA VAL A 97 1.84 -6.13 8.73
C VAL A 97 1.94 -5.36 7.43
N VAL A 98 2.27 -6.07 6.33
CA VAL A 98 2.41 -5.50 5.00
C VAL A 98 1.75 -6.38 3.95
N PHE A 99 1.42 -5.79 2.79
CA PHE A 99 0.97 -6.51 1.60
C PHE A 99 1.66 -5.99 0.34
N LYS A 100 1.63 -6.79 -0.73
CA LYS A 100 2.25 -6.47 -2.02
C LYS A 100 1.22 -6.08 -3.07
N ALA A 101 1.58 -5.09 -3.90
CA ALA A 101 1.02 -4.91 -5.23
C ALA A 101 2.12 -5.24 -6.25
N TYR A 102 1.85 -6.16 -7.19
CA TYR A 102 2.85 -6.62 -8.15
C TYR A 102 2.78 -5.86 -9.47
N ASN A 103 3.93 -5.61 -10.09
CA ASN A 103 3.96 -5.09 -11.44
C ASN A 103 3.42 -6.12 -12.44
N VAL A 104 2.72 -5.66 -13.46
CA VAL A 104 2.27 -6.49 -14.58
C VAL A 104 2.93 -6.04 -15.88
N THR A 105 3.27 -6.99 -16.75
CA THR A 105 3.84 -6.68 -18.07
C THR A 105 2.79 -6.08 -19.02
N VAL A 106 1.55 -6.53 -18.86
CA VAL A 106 0.36 -6.04 -19.59
C VAL A 106 -0.80 -5.94 -18.61
N PRO A 107 -1.48 -4.79 -18.52
CA PRO A 107 -2.58 -4.59 -17.56
C PRO A 107 -3.92 -5.14 -18.07
N SER A 108 -3.93 -6.36 -18.63
CA SER A 108 -5.12 -7.05 -19.15
C SER A 108 -5.45 -8.30 -18.34
N LEU A 109 -6.72 -8.74 -18.37
CA LEU A 109 -7.11 -9.98 -17.70
C LEU A 109 -6.56 -11.23 -18.40
N PRO A 110 -6.17 -12.26 -17.65
CA PRO A 110 -6.06 -12.34 -16.19
C PRO A 110 -4.76 -11.71 -15.69
N LEU A 111 -4.84 -10.70 -14.83
CA LEU A 111 -3.68 -9.93 -14.33
C LEU A 111 -2.59 -10.79 -13.71
N LYS A 112 -2.97 -11.89 -13.04
CA LYS A 112 -2.03 -12.80 -12.39
C LYS A 112 -1.05 -13.46 -13.38
N ILE A 113 -1.45 -13.67 -14.65
CA ILE A 113 -0.59 -14.31 -15.66
C ILE A 113 0.54 -13.37 -16.09
N SER A 114 0.28 -12.07 -16.14
CA SER A 114 1.26 -11.05 -16.55
C SER A 114 2.08 -10.48 -15.37
N MET A 115 1.93 -11.04 -14.17
CA MET A 115 2.59 -10.58 -12.94
C MET A 115 4.10 -10.83 -12.97
N ILE A 116 4.88 -9.84 -12.59
CA ILE A 116 6.32 -9.92 -12.38
C ILE A 116 6.59 -10.07 -10.88
N SER A 117 6.86 -11.30 -10.42
CA SER A 117 7.02 -11.63 -9.00
C SER A 117 8.16 -10.88 -8.28
N SER A 118 9.20 -10.49 -9.03
CA SER A 118 10.36 -9.74 -8.52
C SER A 118 10.16 -8.23 -8.45
N GLN A 119 9.05 -7.71 -8.97
CA GLN A 119 8.74 -6.28 -9.03
C GLN A 119 7.44 -6.01 -8.29
N PHE A 120 7.53 -5.33 -7.15
CA PHE A 120 6.36 -5.03 -6.33
C PHE A 120 6.53 -3.74 -5.55
N LYS A 121 5.40 -3.13 -5.21
CA LYS A 121 5.27 -2.11 -4.18
C LYS A 121 4.90 -2.80 -2.87
N LEU A 122 5.36 -2.29 -1.73
CA LEU A 122 4.94 -2.74 -0.40
C LEU A 122 4.14 -1.63 0.28
N PHE A 123 3.03 -2.03 0.88
CA PHE A 123 2.16 -1.17 1.66
C PHE A 123 2.00 -1.75 3.07
N TYR A 124 1.83 -0.90 4.07
CA TYR A 124 1.37 -1.35 5.38
C TYR A 124 -0.12 -1.70 5.34
N CYS A 125 -0.52 -2.72 6.10
CA CYS A 125 -1.93 -3.08 6.28
C CYS A 125 -2.73 -2.04 7.08
N ASP A 126 -2.06 -1.04 7.64
CA ASP A 126 -2.65 0.11 8.32
C ASP A 126 -1.83 1.37 8.05
N ILE A 127 -2.46 2.39 7.47
CA ILE A 127 -1.82 3.67 7.14
C ILE A 127 -1.27 4.39 8.39
N GLY A 128 -1.80 4.11 9.56
CA GLY A 128 -1.30 4.64 10.82
C GLY A 128 0.11 4.18 11.12
N MET A 129 0.49 2.95 10.77
CA MET A 129 1.88 2.49 10.89
C MET A 129 2.81 3.37 10.06
N MET A 130 2.46 3.63 8.80
CA MET A 130 3.25 4.47 7.93
C MET A 130 3.39 5.89 8.49
N THR A 131 2.26 6.52 8.83
CA THR A 131 2.29 7.90 9.34
C THR A 131 3.07 8.01 10.65
N THR A 132 2.93 7.02 11.54
CA THR A 132 3.68 6.99 12.81
C THR A 132 5.18 6.82 12.59
N THR A 133 5.58 5.96 11.65
CA THR A 133 7.00 5.78 11.27
C THR A 133 7.61 7.08 10.72
N CYS A 134 6.81 7.96 10.09
CA CYS A 134 7.25 9.28 9.64
C CYS A 134 7.45 10.30 10.78
N GLY A 135 7.01 10.01 11.98
CA GLY A 135 7.17 10.85 13.17
C GLY A 135 6.04 11.87 13.40
N PHE A 136 5.86 12.26 14.68
CA PHE A 136 4.74 13.08 15.11
C PHE A 136 4.70 14.48 14.49
N GLU A 137 5.86 15.10 14.29
CA GLU A 137 5.93 16.44 13.65
C GLU A 137 5.51 16.39 12.18
N THR A 138 5.86 15.30 11.48
CA THR A 138 5.41 15.05 10.11
C THR A 138 3.89 14.94 10.04
N ILE A 139 3.27 14.21 10.99
CA ILE A 139 1.80 14.09 11.05
C ILE A 139 1.16 15.47 11.30
N LYS A 140 1.69 16.25 12.25
CA LYS A 140 1.20 17.61 12.51
C LYS A 140 1.24 18.50 11.26
N ALA A 141 2.33 18.42 10.52
CA ALA A 141 2.52 19.21 9.31
C ALA A 141 1.58 18.77 8.18
N ILE A 142 1.32 17.44 8.04
CA ILE A 142 0.30 16.90 7.13
C ILE A 142 -1.09 17.45 7.49
N MET A 143 -1.46 17.42 8.78
CA MET A 143 -2.75 17.91 9.27
C MET A 143 -2.95 19.41 9.05
N LYS A 144 -1.86 20.19 9.11
CA LYS A 144 -1.88 21.65 8.90
C LYS A 144 -1.75 22.05 7.43
N ASP A 145 -1.69 21.11 6.52
CA ASP A 145 -1.43 21.33 5.08
C ASP A 145 -0.15 22.14 4.78
N GLN A 146 0.85 22.05 5.70
CA GLN A 146 2.04 22.89 5.67
C GLN A 146 3.22 22.24 4.90
N LEU A 147 3.08 21.00 4.43
CA LEU A 147 4.20 20.29 3.82
C LEU A 147 4.04 20.13 2.32
N GLY A 148 5.13 20.46 1.61
CA GLY A 148 5.43 19.94 0.29
C GLY A 148 5.71 18.41 0.28
N ILE A 149 5.27 17.67 1.31
CA ILE A 149 5.36 16.21 1.34
C ILE A 149 4.49 15.66 0.22
N ASN A 150 5.04 14.66 -0.45
CA ASN A 150 4.32 13.89 -1.47
C ASN A 150 3.09 13.18 -0.83
N LYS A 151 2.00 13.94 -0.69
CA LYS A 151 0.71 13.41 -0.17
C LYS A 151 0.13 12.33 -1.08
N GLY A 152 0.60 12.26 -2.32
CA GLY A 152 0.14 11.26 -3.30
C GLY A 152 0.29 9.85 -2.77
N TYR A 153 1.42 9.55 -2.10
CA TYR A 153 1.61 8.21 -1.54
C TYR A 153 0.69 7.91 -0.36
N LEU A 154 0.41 8.88 0.50
CA LEU A 154 -0.56 8.68 1.60
C LEU A 154 -1.93 8.27 1.05
N TYR A 155 -2.41 8.97 0.03
CA TYR A 155 -3.70 8.68 -0.58
C TYR A 155 -3.67 7.35 -1.36
N GLU A 156 -2.57 7.06 -2.06
CA GLU A 156 -2.39 5.76 -2.71
C GLU A 156 -2.42 4.61 -1.68
N SER A 157 -1.74 4.78 -0.53
CA SER A 157 -1.75 3.79 0.55
C SER A 157 -3.15 3.61 1.16
N ILE A 158 -3.93 4.68 1.35
CA ILE A 158 -5.31 4.60 1.86
C ILE A 158 -6.20 3.80 0.88
N VAL A 159 -6.08 4.07 -0.41
CA VAL A 159 -6.83 3.35 -1.45
C VAL A 159 -6.39 1.89 -1.51
N ALA A 160 -5.07 1.63 -1.56
CA ALA A 160 -4.52 0.28 -1.59
C ALA A 160 -4.93 -0.54 -0.36
N GLU A 161 -4.85 0.04 0.86
CA GLU A 161 -5.30 -0.59 2.11
C GLU A 161 -6.79 -0.95 2.06
N SER A 162 -7.62 -0.03 1.59
CA SER A 162 -9.07 -0.23 1.50
C SER A 162 -9.42 -1.38 0.56
N LEU A 163 -8.77 -1.45 -0.61
CA LEU A 163 -8.95 -2.52 -1.59
C LEU A 163 -8.41 -3.86 -1.08
N TYR A 164 -7.24 -3.84 -0.42
CA TYR A 164 -6.67 -5.04 0.19
C TYR A 164 -7.60 -5.64 1.26
N LYS A 165 -8.16 -4.80 2.14
CA LYS A 165 -9.13 -5.22 3.16
C LYS A 165 -10.45 -5.73 2.56
N ALA A 166 -10.77 -5.31 1.35
CA ALA A 166 -11.89 -5.83 0.56
C ALA A 166 -11.54 -7.13 -0.21
N ASN A 167 -10.38 -7.75 0.06
CA ASN A 167 -9.86 -8.94 -0.62
C ASN A 167 -9.68 -8.79 -2.14
N ILE A 168 -9.45 -7.58 -2.63
CA ILE A 168 -9.17 -7.31 -4.03
C ILE A 168 -7.67 -7.45 -4.28
N PRO A 169 -7.21 -8.38 -5.14
CA PRO A 169 -5.81 -8.51 -5.51
C PRO A 169 -5.29 -7.24 -6.20
N LEU A 170 -4.15 -6.73 -5.74
CA LEU A 170 -3.58 -5.48 -6.22
C LEU A 170 -2.39 -5.71 -7.14
N TYR A 171 -2.42 -5.00 -8.26
CA TYR A 171 -1.34 -4.90 -9.21
C TYR A 171 -1.06 -3.42 -9.51
N TYR A 172 0.04 -3.12 -10.18
CA TYR A 172 0.33 -1.83 -10.78
C TYR A 172 0.95 -2.04 -12.16
N PHE A 173 1.08 -0.98 -12.92
CA PHE A 173 1.67 -1.07 -14.25
C PHE A 173 2.72 0.02 -14.42
N GLU A 174 3.97 -0.39 -14.63
CA GLU A 174 5.09 0.51 -14.82
C GLU A 174 5.99 -0.01 -15.93
N LYS A 175 6.38 0.88 -16.84
CA LYS A 175 7.36 0.62 -17.90
C LYS A 175 8.56 1.54 -17.76
N ASN A 176 9.72 1.08 -18.21
CA ASN A 176 10.96 1.86 -18.26
C ASN A 176 10.83 3.16 -19.08
N SER A 177 9.81 3.29 -19.93
CA SER A 177 9.49 4.49 -20.70
C SER A 177 8.85 5.62 -19.86
N GLY A 178 8.67 5.42 -18.55
CA GLY A 178 8.02 6.39 -17.65
C GLY A 178 6.49 6.31 -17.64
N LEU A 179 5.90 5.28 -18.26
CA LEU A 179 4.47 5.01 -18.15
C LEU A 179 4.20 4.33 -16.81
N GLU A 180 3.50 5.00 -15.90
CA GLU A 180 3.15 4.49 -14.57
C GLU A 180 1.66 4.65 -14.31
N ILE A 181 1.02 3.58 -13.80
CA ILE A 181 -0.35 3.53 -13.28
C ILE A 181 -0.29 3.10 -11.83
N ASP A 182 -0.91 3.86 -10.95
CA ASP A 182 -0.80 3.68 -9.49
C ASP A 182 -1.21 2.26 -9.06
N LEU A 183 -2.42 1.81 -9.47
CA LEU A 183 -2.89 0.44 -9.25
C LEU A 183 -3.68 -0.08 -10.46
N VAL A 184 -3.75 -1.41 -10.60
CA VAL A 184 -4.58 -2.14 -11.57
C VAL A 184 -5.30 -3.25 -10.82
N ILE A 185 -6.60 -3.40 -11.03
CA ILE A 185 -7.43 -4.43 -10.40
C ILE A 185 -8.30 -5.15 -11.42
N SER A 186 -8.78 -6.34 -11.06
CA SER A 186 -9.93 -6.95 -11.72
C SER A 186 -11.20 -6.41 -11.07
N TYR A 187 -12.08 -5.77 -11.83
CA TYR A 187 -13.31 -5.21 -11.30
C TYR A 187 -14.43 -5.35 -12.32
N ASN A 188 -15.57 -5.93 -11.92
CA ASN A 188 -16.74 -6.18 -12.80
C ASN A 188 -16.36 -6.81 -14.14
N CYS A 189 -15.58 -7.91 -14.10
CA CYS A 189 -15.09 -8.66 -15.27
C CYS A 189 -14.14 -7.88 -16.20
N PHE A 190 -13.63 -6.72 -15.78
CA PHE A 190 -12.67 -5.91 -16.54
C PHE A 190 -11.37 -5.70 -15.77
N ALA A 191 -10.26 -5.63 -16.50
CA ALA A 191 -9.07 -5.01 -15.95
C ALA A 191 -9.31 -3.49 -15.89
N THR A 192 -9.20 -2.92 -14.70
CA THR A 192 -9.55 -1.53 -14.42
C THR A 192 -8.35 -0.81 -13.85
N LEU A 193 -8.01 0.33 -14.43
CA LEU A 193 -6.95 1.20 -13.91
C LEU A 193 -7.46 1.96 -12.70
N ILE A 194 -6.56 2.21 -11.76
CA ILE A 194 -6.80 3.11 -10.62
C ILE A 194 -5.74 4.19 -10.63
N GLU A 195 -6.17 5.43 -10.59
CA GLU A 195 -5.34 6.62 -10.40
C GLU A 195 -5.73 7.33 -9.12
N VAL A 196 -4.74 7.65 -8.30
CA VAL A 196 -4.94 8.36 -7.04
C VAL A 196 -4.28 9.73 -7.12
N LYS A 197 -5.04 10.79 -6.95
CA LYS A 197 -4.55 12.16 -7.10
C LYS A 197 -4.79 12.99 -5.84
N ALA A 198 -3.72 13.50 -5.25
CA ALA A 198 -3.79 14.39 -4.08
C ALA A 198 -4.44 15.76 -4.38
N LYS A 199 -4.40 16.19 -5.63
CA LYS A 199 -5.04 17.41 -6.18
C LYS A 199 -5.42 17.11 -7.64
N ASN A 200 -6.13 18.03 -8.30
CA ASN A 200 -6.42 17.93 -9.74
C ASN A 200 -5.11 17.77 -10.54
N GLY A 201 -4.69 16.54 -10.71
CA GLY A 201 -3.43 16.16 -11.34
C GLY A 201 -3.62 15.60 -12.75
N ASN A 202 -2.54 15.69 -13.56
CA ASN A 202 -2.54 15.16 -14.91
C ASN A 202 -2.54 13.62 -14.88
N THR A 203 -3.38 12.99 -15.71
CA THR A 203 -3.52 11.54 -15.88
C THR A 203 -2.93 11.11 -17.23
N LYS A 204 -1.72 11.59 -17.59
CA LYS A 204 -1.11 11.29 -18.91
C LYS A 204 -0.99 9.79 -19.16
N SER A 205 -0.45 9.04 -18.19
CA SER A 205 -0.24 7.59 -18.33
C SER A 205 -1.54 6.83 -18.53
N SER A 206 -2.55 7.07 -17.70
CA SER A 206 -3.84 6.40 -17.85
C SER A 206 -4.56 6.82 -19.14
N LYS A 207 -4.47 8.08 -19.58
CA LYS A 207 -4.98 8.51 -20.87
C LYS A 207 -4.28 7.79 -22.03
N THR A 208 -2.96 7.62 -21.97
CA THR A 208 -2.21 6.87 -22.97
C THR A 208 -2.67 5.42 -23.05
N VAL A 209 -2.86 4.75 -21.91
CA VAL A 209 -3.35 3.36 -21.88
C VAL A 209 -4.79 3.26 -22.43
N LEU A 210 -5.67 4.17 -22.02
CA LEU A 210 -7.08 4.17 -22.45
C LEU A 210 -7.26 4.53 -23.94
N SER A 211 -6.33 5.31 -24.52
CA SER A 211 -6.39 5.66 -25.95
C SER A 211 -5.93 4.54 -26.89
N HIS A 212 -5.38 3.44 -26.34
CA HIS A 212 -4.92 2.29 -27.11
C HIS A 212 -5.52 0.97 -26.56
N PRO A 213 -6.86 0.85 -26.54
CA PRO A 213 -7.52 -0.35 -25.98
C PRO A 213 -7.17 -1.62 -26.74
N GLU A 214 -6.87 -1.54 -28.02
CA GLU A 214 -6.40 -2.64 -28.87
C GLU A 214 -5.04 -3.20 -28.41
N HIS A 215 -4.21 -2.37 -27.77
CA HIS A 215 -2.89 -2.76 -27.29
C HIS A 215 -2.88 -3.21 -25.84
N TYR A 216 -3.66 -2.55 -24.99
CA TYR A 216 -3.67 -2.79 -23.54
C TYR A 216 -4.86 -3.60 -23.03
N GLY A 217 -5.93 -3.73 -23.81
CA GLY A 217 -7.17 -4.38 -23.39
C GLY A 217 -7.93 -3.63 -22.28
N ILE A 218 -7.61 -2.36 -22.07
CA ILE A 218 -8.15 -1.53 -20.98
C ILE A 218 -9.12 -0.48 -21.54
N THR A 219 -10.29 -0.39 -20.91
CA THR A 219 -11.32 0.60 -21.28
C THR A 219 -11.86 1.36 -20.06
N LYS A 220 -11.50 0.97 -18.84
CA LYS A 220 -12.07 1.53 -17.61
C LYS A 220 -11.01 2.12 -16.70
N LEU A 221 -11.35 3.25 -16.08
CA LEU A 221 -10.52 3.95 -15.10
C LEU A 221 -11.37 4.36 -13.90
N ILE A 222 -10.85 4.13 -12.71
CA ILE A 222 -11.35 4.71 -11.46
C ILE A 222 -10.33 5.75 -10.97
N LYS A 223 -10.79 6.97 -10.76
CA LYS A 223 -9.97 8.05 -10.19
C LYS A 223 -10.39 8.33 -8.77
N PHE A 224 -9.46 8.21 -7.85
CA PHE A 224 -9.64 8.64 -6.46
C PHE A 224 -8.99 9.99 -6.23
N GLY A 225 -9.71 10.87 -5.54
CA GLY A 225 -9.23 12.21 -5.24
C GLY A 225 -10.19 13.00 -4.36
N ASP A 226 -9.99 14.29 -4.32
CA ASP A 226 -10.94 15.24 -3.73
C ASP A 226 -12.04 15.56 -4.75
N TYR A 227 -12.82 14.52 -5.06
CA TYR A 227 -13.88 14.54 -6.07
C TYR A 227 -15.22 14.20 -5.46
N ASN A 228 -16.31 14.69 -6.08
CA ASN A 228 -17.62 14.08 -5.93
C ASN A 228 -17.71 12.79 -6.78
N ILE A 229 -18.69 11.96 -6.46
CA ILE A 229 -18.99 10.78 -7.28
C ILE A 229 -19.43 11.26 -8.67
N GLY A 230 -18.80 10.71 -9.70
CA GLY A 230 -19.12 11.02 -11.09
C GLY A 230 -18.74 9.89 -12.02
N TYR A 231 -19.44 9.77 -13.15
CA TYR A 231 -19.14 8.80 -14.20
C TYR A 231 -19.26 9.45 -15.56
N GLU A 232 -18.16 9.49 -16.29
CA GLU A 232 -18.11 10.06 -17.63
C GLU A 232 -17.03 9.36 -18.47
N ASN A 233 -17.31 9.04 -19.72
CA ASN A 233 -16.34 8.46 -20.67
C ASN A 233 -15.58 7.23 -20.12
N ASN A 234 -16.28 6.29 -19.46
CA ASN A 234 -15.71 5.12 -18.78
C ASN A 234 -14.76 5.46 -17.64
N ILE A 235 -14.81 6.67 -17.13
CA ILE A 235 -14.06 7.12 -15.96
C ILE A 235 -15.02 7.30 -14.80
N LEU A 236 -14.84 6.51 -13.75
CA LEU A 236 -15.52 6.68 -12.46
C LEU A 236 -14.64 7.55 -11.56
N THR A 237 -15.18 8.64 -11.05
CA THR A 237 -14.49 9.47 -10.03
C THR A 237 -15.11 9.23 -8.66
N LEU A 238 -14.25 9.02 -7.65
CA LEU A 238 -14.65 8.72 -6.29
C LEU A 238 -13.80 9.50 -5.29
N PRO A 239 -14.37 9.94 -4.16
CA PRO A 239 -13.57 10.38 -3.02
C PRO A 239 -12.83 9.20 -2.40
N TYR A 240 -11.65 9.45 -1.80
CA TYR A 240 -10.78 8.41 -1.24
C TYR A 240 -11.49 7.47 -0.27
N TYR A 241 -12.36 8.03 0.58
CA TYR A 241 -13.06 7.26 1.62
C TYR A 241 -14.09 6.28 1.07
N LEU A 242 -14.39 6.31 -0.23
CA LEU A 242 -15.26 5.33 -0.88
C LEU A 242 -14.51 4.16 -1.52
N ALA A 243 -13.18 4.08 -1.40
CA ALA A 243 -12.42 2.97 -1.96
C ALA A 243 -12.89 1.60 -1.43
N PHE A 244 -13.33 1.52 -0.16
CA PHE A 244 -13.87 0.31 0.44
C PHE A 244 -15.17 -0.19 -0.23
N ALA A 245 -15.91 0.72 -0.88
CA ALA A 245 -17.19 0.36 -1.50
C ALA A 245 -17.02 -0.53 -2.73
N LEU A 246 -15.85 -0.51 -3.38
CA LEU A 246 -15.56 -1.38 -4.52
C LEU A 246 -15.58 -2.88 -4.15
N GLY A 247 -15.34 -3.22 -2.86
CA GLY A 247 -15.41 -4.60 -2.38
C GLY A 247 -16.81 -5.16 -2.21
N LYS A 248 -17.83 -4.31 -2.13
CA LYS A 248 -19.21 -4.76 -1.88
C LYS A 248 -19.90 -5.36 -3.11
N ASP A 249 -19.38 -5.07 -4.30
CA ASP A 249 -19.98 -5.57 -5.56
C ASP A 249 -19.70 -7.07 -5.79
N TYR A 250 -18.77 -7.68 -5.05
CA TYR A 250 -18.47 -9.11 -5.14
C TYR A 250 -19.47 -10.01 -4.39
N GLU A 251 -20.30 -9.43 -3.52
CA GLU A 251 -21.29 -10.19 -2.73
C GLU A 251 -22.63 -10.35 -3.45
N ASN A 252 -22.84 -9.69 -4.59
CA ASN A 252 -24.12 -9.62 -5.30
C ASN A 252 -24.13 -10.30 -6.69
N ILE A 253 -23.17 -11.22 -6.97
CA ILE A 253 -23.14 -12.00 -8.22
C ILE A 253 -23.58 -13.43 -7.98
#